data_ee45e66d4f75f733b9ddc546094b5e5c
#
_entry.id   ee45e66d4f75f733b9ddc546094b5e5c
#
_cell.length_a   1.000
_cell.length_b   1.000
_cell.length_c   1.000
_cell.angle_alpha   90.00
_cell.angle_beta   90.00
_cell.angle_gamma   90.00
#
_symmetry.space_group_name_H-M   'P 1'
#
loop_
_entity.id
_entity.type
_entity.pdbx_description
1 polymer ?
#
loop_
_entity_poly.entity_id
_entity_poly.type
_entity_poly.pdbx_seq_one_letter_code
_entity_poly.pdbx_strand_id
1 'polypeptide(L)'
;IRSIIVSGKGQHIEITADVFIDGTGDGDLGALSGATIEKGNENNVMQPPTLMFNLGGVNFEEFCDFIEQHPEELPYDVLDNIAQGYNADFFRKTKSFIFLGMHHLLEELRKKGECPVDRETVIFIRQPMPGQVAVNTIRLLNFDGSNLHDLSNGEMEAHLQIPKLMKMFRENVPGFENCYLDSINASIGVRE
;
A
#
# COMPACT_ATOMS: atom_id res chain seq x y z
N ILE A 1 31.39 -4.37 18.13
CA ILE A 1 31.43 -2.91 17.80
C ILE A 1 32.34 -2.25 18.82
N ARG A 2 33.25 -1.36 18.35
CA ARG A 2 34.09 -0.53 19.23
C ARG A 2 33.63 0.92 19.23
N SER A 3 33.21 1.39 18.08
CA SER A 3 32.63 2.72 17.87
C SER A 3 31.66 2.70 16.72
N ILE A 4 30.82 3.71 16.64
CA ILE A 4 29.94 3.98 15.51
C ILE A 4 30.25 5.39 14.95
N ILE A 5 30.18 5.56 13.65
CA ILE A 5 30.29 6.86 12.98
C ILE A 5 28.90 7.31 12.59
N VAL A 6 28.48 8.43 13.15
CA VAL A 6 27.19 9.08 12.81
C VAL A 6 27.46 10.25 11.87
N SER A 7 26.73 10.27 10.77
CA SER A 7 26.84 11.32 9.75
C SER A 7 25.59 12.19 9.73
N GLY A 8 25.74 13.50 9.76
CA GLY A 8 24.62 14.43 9.65
C GLY A 8 25.09 15.88 9.56
N LYS A 9 24.32 16.72 8.89
CA LYS A 9 24.63 18.17 8.74
C LYS A 9 26.02 18.46 8.24
N GLY A 10 26.60 17.62 7.38
CA GLY A 10 27.98 17.78 6.87
C GLY A 10 29.08 17.44 7.88
N GLN A 11 28.73 16.77 8.97
CA GLN A 11 29.66 16.34 10.01
C GLN A 11 29.68 14.83 10.14
N HIS A 12 30.82 14.30 10.59
CA HIS A 12 30.98 12.90 10.99
C HIS A 12 31.46 12.88 12.44
N ILE A 13 30.75 12.16 13.28
CA ILE A 13 31.02 12.06 14.71
C ILE A 13 31.25 10.58 15.05
N GLU A 14 32.43 10.30 15.65
CA GLU A 14 32.68 8.98 16.21
C GLU A 14 32.17 8.92 17.66
N ILE A 15 31.36 7.89 17.95
CA ILE A 15 30.81 7.64 19.28
C ILE A 15 31.35 6.30 19.78
N THR A 16 31.98 6.32 20.95
CA THR A 16 32.44 5.12 21.66
C THR A 16 31.54 4.84 22.86
N ALA A 17 31.26 3.58 23.12
CA ALA A 17 30.48 3.14 24.28
C ALA A 17 30.87 1.70 24.68
N ASP A 18 30.58 1.34 25.90
CA ASP A 18 30.78 -0.04 26.40
C ASP A 18 29.74 -0.99 25.83
N VAL A 19 28.51 -0.48 25.56
CA VAL A 19 27.37 -1.24 25.03
C VAL A 19 26.69 -0.42 23.95
N PHE A 20 26.35 -1.07 22.84
CA PHE A 20 25.53 -0.51 21.76
C PHE A 20 24.22 -1.29 21.68
N ILE A 21 23.10 -0.56 21.62
CA ILE A 21 21.78 -1.11 21.43
C ILE A 21 21.28 -0.63 20.06
N ASP A 22 20.97 -1.57 19.16
CA ASP A 22 20.39 -1.27 17.86
C ASP A 22 18.89 -1.02 18.02
N GLY A 23 18.49 0.23 17.78
CA GLY A 23 17.09 0.67 17.74
C GLY A 23 16.69 1.16 16.37
N THR A 24 17.47 0.87 15.31
CA THR A 24 17.10 1.12 13.91
C THR A 24 15.90 0.22 13.53
N GLY A 25 15.01 0.70 12.68
CA GLY A 25 13.83 -0.07 12.28
C GLY A 25 14.15 -1.39 11.60
N ASP A 26 15.25 -1.41 10.84
CA ASP A 26 15.64 -2.52 9.96
C ASP A 26 16.90 -3.28 10.43
N GLY A 27 17.40 -2.99 11.63
CA GLY A 27 18.59 -3.65 12.16
C GLY A 27 19.90 -3.26 11.48
N ASP A 28 20.00 -2.04 10.96
CA ASP A 28 21.13 -1.55 10.17
C ASP A 28 22.46 -1.63 10.93
N LEU A 29 22.46 -1.29 12.21
CA LEU A 29 23.67 -1.35 13.02
C LEU A 29 24.11 -2.80 13.25
N GLY A 30 23.16 -3.70 13.45
CA GLY A 30 23.40 -5.15 13.54
C GLY A 30 24.03 -5.68 12.26
N ALA A 31 23.46 -5.35 11.11
CA ALA A 31 23.96 -5.74 9.79
C ALA A 31 25.39 -5.22 9.54
N LEU A 32 25.64 -3.93 9.79
CA LEU A 32 26.95 -3.32 9.64
C LEU A 32 27.99 -3.89 10.62
N SER A 33 27.57 -4.43 11.76
CA SER A 33 28.46 -5.06 12.73
C SER A 33 28.81 -6.53 12.40
N GLY A 34 28.23 -7.08 11.36
CA GLY A 34 28.44 -8.46 10.93
C GLY A 34 27.54 -9.49 11.62
N ALA A 35 26.43 -9.06 12.21
CA ALA A 35 25.39 -9.97 12.67
C ALA A 35 24.75 -10.72 11.49
N THR A 36 24.31 -11.95 11.74
CA THR A 36 23.53 -12.70 10.74
C THR A 36 22.19 -12.04 10.56
N ILE A 37 21.85 -11.67 9.33
CA ILE A 37 20.61 -11.04 8.95
C ILE A 37 19.86 -11.97 8.00
N GLU A 38 18.57 -12.15 8.24
CA GLU A 38 17.64 -12.76 7.30
C GLU A 38 16.85 -11.65 6.60
N LYS A 39 16.60 -11.83 5.31
CA LYS A 39 15.89 -10.84 4.48
C LYS A 39 15.01 -11.54 3.46
N GLY A 40 13.73 -11.20 3.44
CA GLY A 40 12.77 -11.75 2.51
C GLY A 40 12.52 -13.25 2.72
N ASN A 41 12.07 -13.92 1.67
CA ASN A 41 11.86 -15.36 1.67
C ASN A 41 13.17 -16.14 1.42
N GLU A 42 13.08 -17.46 1.30
CA GLU A 42 14.20 -18.36 1.00
C GLU A 42 15.02 -18.01 -0.27
N ASN A 43 14.45 -17.20 -1.17
CA ASN A 43 15.08 -16.67 -2.37
C ASN A 43 15.54 -15.22 -2.21
N ASN A 44 15.57 -14.68 -1.01
CA ASN A 44 15.85 -13.28 -0.67
C ASN A 44 14.90 -12.28 -1.37
N VAL A 45 13.69 -12.70 -1.71
CA VAL A 45 12.68 -11.81 -2.29
C VAL A 45 11.86 -11.20 -1.17
N MET A 46 11.89 -9.88 -1.05
CA MET A 46 11.13 -9.12 -0.07
C MET A 46 9.67 -9.00 -0.46
N GLN A 47 8.80 -8.77 0.51
CA GLN A 47 7.40 -8.48 0.24
C GLN A 47 7.30 -7.14 -0.52
N PRO A 48 6.44 -7.06 -1.57
CA PRO A 48 6.27 -5.83 -2.32
C PRO A 48 5.82 -4.67 -1.41
N PRO A 49 6.55 -3.56 -1.37
CA PRO A 49 6.14 -2.37 -0.64
C PRO A 49 4.99 -1.66 -1.34
N THR A 50 4.34 -0.77 -0.60
CA THR A 50 3.25 0.07 -1.08
C THR A 50 3.44 1.51 -0.65
N LEU A 51 2.91 2.45 -1.42
CA LEU A 51 2.70 3.83 -1.01
C LEU A 51 1.20 4.04 -0.84
N MET A 52 0.77 4.35 0.36
CA MET A 52 -0.63 4.70 0.61
C MET A 52 -0.89 6.16 0.28
N PHE A 53 -2.07 6.43 -0.24
CA PHE A 53 -2.55 7.80 -0.48
C PHE A 53 -4.03 7.91 -0.15
N ASN A 54 -4.48 9.12 0.14
CA ASN A 54 -5.86 9.39 0.50
C ASN A 54 -6.60 10.07 -0.65
N LEU A 55 -7.82 9.63 -0.89
CA LEU A 55 -8.77 10.26 -1.78
C LEU A 55 -9.91 10.88 -0.96
N GLY A 56 -10.36 12.07 -1.40
CA GLY A 56 -11.59 12.69 -0.95
C GLY A 56 -12.63 12.68 -2.07
N GLY A 57 -13.86 13.07 -1.76
CA GLY A 57 -14.93 13.23 -2.73
C GLY A 57 -15.62 11.93 -3.18
N VAL A 58 -15.45 10.85 -2.43
CA VAL A 58 -16.09 9.56 -2.72
C VAL A 58 -17.55 9.56 -2.26
N ASN A 59 -18.47 9.19 -3.16
CA ASN A 59 -19.88 8.94 -2.84
C ASN A 59 -20.08 7.47 -2.44
N PHE A 60 -20.10 7.19 -1.15
CA PHE A 60 -20.22 5.82 -0.65
C PHE A 60 -21.59 5.17 -0.90
N GLU A 61 -22.66 5.93 -1.04
CA GLU A 61 -23.97 5.34 -1.35
C GLU A 61 -23.95 4.76 -2.78
N GLU A 62 -23.44 5.52 -3.73
CA GLU A 62 -23.28 5.09 -5.12
C GLU A 62 -22.34 3.89 -5.26
N PHE A 63 -21.24 3.89 -4.50
CA PHE A 63 -20.34 2.74 -4.41
C PHE A 63 -21.05 1.51 -3.82
N CYS A 64 -21.84 1.66 -2.76
CA CYS A 64 -22.58 0.56 -2.17
C CYS A 64 -23.66 0.00 -3.11
N ASP A 65 -24.35 0.89 -3.85
CA ASP A 65 -25.33 0.48 -4.87
C ASP A 65 -24.66 -0.32 -5.99
N PHE A 66 -23.46 0.08 -6.40
CA PHE A 66 -22.67 -0.68 -7.37
C PHE A 66 -22.31 -2.08 -6.83
N ILE A 67 -21.80 -2.19 -5.61
CA ILE A 67 -21.46 -3.50 -5.01
C ILE A 67 -22.70 -4.39 -4.82
N GLU A 68 -23.86 -3.80 -4.54
CA GLU A 68 -25.11 -4.54 -4.43
C GLU A 68 -25.55 -5.14 -5.78
N GLN A 69 -25.31 -4.43 -6.87
CA GLN A 69 -25.60 -4.86 -8.23
C GLN A 69 -24.54 -5.81 -8.80
N HIS A 70 -23.30 -5.72 -8.30
CA HIS A 70 -22.12 -6.45 -8.75
C HIS A 70 -21.42 -7.17 -7.60
N PRO A 71 -22.11 -8.14 -6.93
CA PRO A 71 -21.52 -8.88 -5.81
C PRO A 71 -20.31 -9.73 -6.23
N GLU A 72 -20.15 -10.02 -7.52
CA GLU A 72 -18.99 -10.70 -8.10
C GLU A 72 -17.68 -9.89 -7.96
N GLU A 73 -17.77 -8.59 -7.72
CA GLU A 73 -16.59 -7.75 -7.46
C GLU A 73 -16.03 -7.91 -6.04
N LEU A 74 -16.74 -8.64 -5.16
CA LEU A 74 -16.22 -9.06 -3.87
C LEU A 74 -15.38 -10.34 -4.03
N PRO A 75 -14.34 -10.57 -3.20
CA PRO A 75 -13.48 -11.75 -3.32
C PRO A 75 -14.23 -13.06 -3.03
N TYR A 76 -13.98 -14.11 -3.80
CA TYR A 76 -14.66 -15.41 -3.68
C TYR A 76 -14.37 -16.13 -2.36
N ASP A 77 -13.14 -16.12 -1.89
CA ASP A 77 -12.72 -16.71 -0.62
C ASP A 77 -13.26 -15.95 0.60
N VAL A 78 -13.56 -14.69 0.38
CA VAL A 78 -14.21 -13.82 1.35
C VAL A 78 -15.70 -14.09 1.38
N LEU A 79 -16.34 -14.52 0.29
CA LEU A 79 -17.77 -14.88 0.27
C LEU A 79 -18.08 -16.12 1.13
N ASP A 80 -17.20 -17.11 1.19
CA ASP A 80 -17.37 -18.29 2.05
C ASP A 80 -17.17 -17.96 3.54
N ASN A 81 -16.25 -17.04 3.85
CA ASN A 81 -16.00 -16.55 5.21
C ASN A 81 -16.92 -15.39 5.61
N ILE A 82 -17.50 -14.70 4.65
CA ILE A 82 -18.32 -13.49 4.78
C ILE A 82 -19.78 -13.77 4.39
N ALA A 83 -20.18 -14.99 4.19
CA ALA A 83 -21.60 -15.37 4.36
C ALA A 83 -22.22 -14.78 5.66
N GLN A 84 -21.43 -14.04 6.40
CA GLN A 84 -21.66 -13.37 7.68
C GLN A 84 -21.64 -11.85 7.59
N GLY A 85 -21.75 -11.21 6.41
CA GLY A 85 -22.07 -9.80 6.37
C GLY A 85 -21.12 -8.84 5.69
N TYR A 86 -20.13 -9.25 4.91
CA TYR A 86 -19.30 -8.34 4.09
C TYR A 86 -19.98 -8.06 2.74
N ASN A 87 -20.95 -7.18 2.75
CA ASN A 87 -21.80 -6.83 1.63
C ASN A 87 -22.10 -5.32 1.62
N ALA A 88 -22.87 -4.85 0.66
CA ALA A 88 -23.25 -3.45 0.54
C ALA A 88 -23.89 -2.90 1.82
N ASP A 89 -24.73 -3.69 2.48
CA ASP A 89 -25.36 -3.32 3.75
C ASP A 89 -24.37 -3.09 4.88
N PHE A 90 -23.32 -3.94 4.95
CA PHE A 90 -22.22 -3.75 5.89
C PHE A 90 -21.47 -2.45 5.62
N PHE A 91 -21.16 -2.17 4.34
CA PHE A 91 -20.44 -0.95 3.95
C PHE A 91 -21.25 0.33 4.23
N ARG A 92 -22.59 0.30 4.03
CA ARG A 92 -23.45 1.44 4.39
C ARG A 92 -23.46 1.70 5.88
N LYS A 93 -23.55 0.65 6.71
CA LYS A 93 -23.70 0.75 8.17
C LYS A 93 -22.39 1.02 8.92
N THR A 94 -21.24 0.66 8.32
CA THR A 94 -19.94 0.70 8.98
C THR A 94 -19.19 1.99 8.64
N LYS A 95 -18.84 2.77 9.66
CA LYS A 95 -18.14 4.06 9.46
C LYS A 95 -16.69 3.92 8.97
N SER A 96 -16.03 2.82 9.29
CA SER A 96 -14.68 2.53 8.85
C SER A 96 -14.58 1.04 8.56
N PHE A 97 -14.12 0.68 7.35
CA PHE A 97 -13.91 -0.70 6.91
C PHE A 97 -12.78 -0.77 5.91
N ILE A 98 -12.23 -1.95 5.75
CA ILE A 98 -11.30 -2.26 4.66
C ILE A 98 -12.14 -2.87 3.54
N PHE A 99 -12.06 -2.29 2.35
CA PHE A 99 -12.58 -2.90 1.12
C PHE A 99 -11.46 -3.68 0.44
N LEU A 100 -11.77 -4.90 0.06
CA LEU A 100 -10.94 -5.76 -0.78
C LEU A 100 -11.85 -6.31 -1.89
N GLY A 101 -11.48 -6.12 -3.16
CA GLY A 101 -12.34 -6.56 -4.26
C GLY A 101 -11.93 -6.00 -5.61
N MET A 102 -12.86 -5.87 -6.54
CA MET A 102 -12.68 -5.35 -7.91
C MET A 102 -11.80 -6.25 -8.79
N HIS A 103 -11.77 -7.54 -8.54
CA HIS A 103 -10.91 -8.43 -9.32
C HIS A 103 -11.40 -8.61 -10.76
N HIS A 104 -12.72 -8.67 -11.02
CA HIS A 104 -13.27 -8.71 -12.38
C HIS A 104 -12.95 -7.43 -13.14
N LEU A 105 -13.15 -6.26 -12.52
CA LEU A 105 -12.77 -4.98 -13.10
C LEU A 105 -11.29 -4.95 -13.49
N LEU A 106 -10.39 -5.34 -12.58
CA LEU A 106 -8.95 -5.33 -12.87
C LEU A 106 -8.57 -6.35 -13.95
N GLU A 107 -9.25 -7.50 -13.99
CA GLU A 107 -9.04 -8.51 -15.06
C GLU A 107 -9.46 -7.96 -16.43
N GLU A 108 -10.60 -7.28 -16.51
CA GLU A 108 -11.08 -6.64 -17.73
C GLU A 108 -10.12 -5.53 -18.20
N LEU A 109 -9.65 -4.70 -17.29
CA LEU A 109 -8.65 -3.67 -17.61
C LEU A 109 -7.32 -4.28 -18.04
N ARG A 110 -6.92 -5.41 -17.46
CA ARG A 110 -5.70 -6.13 -17.86
C ARG A 110 -5.83 -6.70 -19.28
N LYS A 111 -6.97 -7.27 -19.62
CA LYS A 111 -7.25 -7.74 -20.99
C LYS A 111 -7.17 -6.62 -22.04
N LYS A 112 -7.51 -5.39 -21.65
CA LYS A 112 -7.41 -4.18 -22.48
C LYS A 112 -6.03 -3.54 -22.48
N GLY A 113 -5.10 -3.96 -21.62
CA GLY A 113 -3.80 -3.32 -21.42
C GLY A 113 -3.85 -1.99 -20.65
N GLU A 114 -4.93 -1.75 -19.91
CA GLU A 114 -5.21 -0.50 -19.18
C GLU A 114 -5.11 -0.65 -17.66
N CYS A 115 -4.81 -1.85 -17.16
CA CYS A 115 -4.68 -2.08 -15.73
C CYS A 115 -3.51 -1.28 -15.14
N PRO A 116 -3.73 -0.40 -14.14
CA PRO A 116 -2.71 0.52 -13.66
C PRO A 116 -1.67 -0.13 -12.73
N VAL A 117 -1.96 -1.31 -12.20
CA VAL A 117 -1.15 -2.00 -11.20
C VAL A 117 -1.08 -3.50 -11.47
N ASP A 118 0.02 -4.13 -11.09
CA ASP A 118 0.16 -5.59 -11.11
C ASP A 118 -0.40 -6.20 -9.80
N ARG A 119 -1.72 -6.15 -9.68
CA ARG A 119 -2.46 -6.65 -8.54
C ARG A 119 -3.83 -7.18 -8.95
N GLU A 120 -4.31 -8.22 -8.29
CA GLU A 120 -5.60 -8.86 -8.61
C GLU A 120 -6.79 -8.14 -7.98
N THR A 121 -6.55 -7.37 -6.91
CA THR A 121 -7.61 -6.69 -6.16
C THR A 121 -7.25 -5.25 -5.83
N VAL A 122 -8.26 -4.42 -5.72
CA VAL A 122 -8.17 -3.09 -5.13
C VAL A 122 -8.31 -3.21 -3.63
N ILE A 123 -7.50 -2.47 -2.89
CA ILE A 123 -7.64 -2.31 -1.44
C ILE A 123 -7.77 -0.84 -1.11
N PHE A 124 -8.84 -0.49 -0.40
CA PHE A 124 -8.95 0.82 0.25
C PHE A 124 -9.58 0.71 1.63
N ILE A 125 -9.36 1.69 2.46
CA ILE A 125 -9.87 1.78 3.82
C ILE A 125 -10.76 3.02 3.90
N ARG A 126 -12.06 2.83 4.18
CA ARG A 126 -12.96 3.95 4.45
C ARG A 126 -12.51 4.67 5.70
N GLN A 127 -12.26 5.98 5.57
CA GLN A 127 -11.86 6.85 6.67
C GLN A 127 -13.09 7.37 7.44
N PRO A 128 -12.92 7.80 8.70
CA PRO A 128 -14.01 8.37 9.50
C PRO A 128 -14.61 9.65 8.91
N MET A 129 -13.84 10.42 8.17
CA MET A 129 -14.31 11.64 7.51
C MET A 129 -15.18 11.28 6.29
N PRO A 130 -16.30 11.98 6.08
CA PRO A 130 -17.19 11.72 4.96
C PRO A 130 -16.46 11.81 3.61
N GLY A 131 -16.69 10.83 2.75
CA GLY A 131 -16.15 10.80 1.38
C GLY A 131 -14.64 10.55 1.30
N GLN A 132 -13.97 10.15 2.40
CA GLN A 132 -12.54 9.85 2.39
C GLN A 132 -12.23 8.37 2.41
N VAL A 133 -11.22 7.97 1.63
CA VAL A 133 -10.61 6.62 1.64
C VAL A 133 -9.09 6.72 1.65
N ALA A 134 -8.44 5.80 2.37
CA ALA A 134 -7.01 5.54 2.22
C ALA A 134 -6.83 4.36 1.25
N VAL A 135 -6.16 4.59 0.14
CA VAL A 135 -5.90 3.57 -0.89
C VAL A 135 -4.60 2.84 -0.59
N ASN A 136 -4.66 1.51 -0.52
CA ASN A 136 -3.51 0.61 -0.31
C ASN A 136 -3.42 -0.39 -1.47
N THR A 137 -3.38 0.11 -2.70
CA THR A 137 -3.43 -0.72 -3.92
C THR A 137 -2.10 -0.75 -4.68
N ILE A 138 -1.23 0.24 -4.48
CA ILE A 138 0.10 0.29 -5.11
C ILE A 138 0.91 -0.95 -4.70
N ARG A 139 1.63 -1.52 -5.66
CA ARG A 139 2.51 -2.66 -5.46
C ARG A 139 3.78 -2.49 -6.27
N LEU A 140 4.93 -2.50 -5.58
CA LEU A 140 6.25 -2.40 -6.20
C LEU A 140 6.89 -3.79 -6.23
N LEU A 141 7.10 -4.34 -7.43
CA LEU A 141 7.69 -5.67 -7.61
C LEU A 141 9.21 -5.57 -7.79
N ASN A 142 9.90 -6.69 -7.52
CA ASN A 142 11.37 -6.80 -7.67
C ASN A 142 12.13 -5.71 -6.91
N PHE A 143 11.72 -5.45 -5.69
CA PHE A 143 12.19 -4.37 -4.84
C PHE A 143 13.05 -4.92 -3.68
N ASP A 144 14.21 -4.31 -3.46
CA ASP A 144 15.08 -4.58 -2.31
C ASP A 144 15.13 -3.35 -1.40
N GLY A 145 14.40 -3.39 -0.29
CA GLY A 145 14.33 -2.29 0.68
C GLY A 145 15.65 -1.98 1.40
N SER A 146 16.65 -2.85 1.31
CA SER A 146 17.99 -2.59 1.82
C SER A 146 18.89 -1.83 0.83
N ASN A 147 18.41 -1.57 -0.40
CA ASN A 147 19.14 -0.88 -1.44
C ASN A 147 18.63 0.57 -1.60
N LEU A 148 19.50 1.56 -1.40
CA LEU A 148 19.13 2.98 -1.51
C LEU A 148 18.64 3.39 -2.90
N HIS A 149 19.12 2.77 -3.96
CA HIS A 149 18.66 3.06 -5.32
C HIS A 149 17.24 2.51 -5.53
N ASP A 150 16.95 1.30 -5.01
CA ASP A 150 15.62 0.72 -5.08
C ASP A 150 14.62 1.54 -4.26
N LEU A 151 15.01 2.00 -3.07
CA LEU A 151 14.18 2.91 -2.27
C LEU A 151 13.80 4.17 -3.06
N SER A 152 14.78 4.83 -3.68
CA SER A 152 14.55 6.04 -4.47
C SER A 152 13.70 5.77 -5.72
N ASN A 153 13.99 4.69 -6.44
CA ASN A 153 13.22 4.30 -7.63
C ASN A 153 11.79 3.88 -7.26
N GLY A 154 11.63 3.17 -6.15
CA GLY A 154 10.33 2.75 -5.63
C GLY A 154 9.44 3.93 -5.26
N GLU A 155 9.99 4.97 -4.62
CA GLU A 155 9.26 6.21 -4.36
C GLU A 155 8.76 6.86 -5.66
N MET A 156 9.64 6.99 -6.67
CA MET A 156 9.26 7.56 -7.96
C MET A 156 8.19 6.71 -8.66
N GLU A 157 8.36 5.40 -8.71
CA GLU A 157 7.41 4.49 -9.35
C GLU A 157 6.05 4.53 -8.66
N ALA A 158 6.02 4.48 -7.33
CA ALA A 158 4.79 4.55 -6.55
C ALA A 158 4.02 5.84 -6.84
N HIS A 159 4.71 6.99 -6.88
CA HIS A 159 4.10 8.27 -7.22
C HIS A 159 3.53 8.30 -8.65
N LEU A 160 4.17 7.63 -9.61
CA LEU A 160 3.68 7.51 -11.00
C LEU A 160 2.45 6.59 -11.12
N GLN A 161 2.24 5.66 -10.17
CA GLN A 161 1.05 4.81 -10.15
C GLN A 161 -0.20 5.55 -9.65
N ILE A 162 -0.06 6.56 -8.77
CA ILE A 162 -1.18 7.30 -8.19
C ILE A 162 -2.12 7.89 -9.25
N PRO A 163 -1.66 8.71 -10.21
CA PRO A 163 -2.56 9.29 -11.21
C PRO A 163 -3.23 8.23 -12.10
N LYS A 164 -2.58 7.11 -12.35
CA LYS A 164 -3.16 5.99 -13.11
C LYS A 164 -4.29 5.31 -12.32
N LEU A 165 -4.07 5.07 -11.02
CA LEU A 165 -5.11 4.54 -10.11
C LEU A 165 -6.28 5.51 -9.98
N MET A 166 -6.01 6.80 -9.82
CA MET A 166 -7.07 7.82 -9.76
C MET A 166 -7.91 7.84 -11.04
N LYS A 167 -7.26 7.73 -12.22
CA LYS A 167 -7.97 7.63 -13.49
C LYS A 167 -8.85 6.38 -13.51
N MET A 168 -8.30 5.23 -13.15
CA MET A 168 -9.05 3.98 -13.08
C MET A 168 -10.28 4.11 -12.16
N PHE A 169 -10.10 4.66 -10.95
CA PHE A 169 -11.22 4.87 -10.03
C PHE A 169 -12.31 5.74 -10.64
N ARG A 170 -11.94 6.91 -11.19
CA ARG A 170 -12.90 7.86 -11.76
C ARG A 170 -13.66 7.33 -12.95
N GLU A 171 -13.03 6.54 -13.78
CA GLU A 171 -13.61 6.05 -15.03
C GLU A 171 -14.38 4.74 -14.88
N ASN A 172 -14.11 3.95 -13.82
CA ASN A 172 -14.60 2.59 -13.76
C ASN A 172 -15.28 2.21 -12.44
N VAL A 173 -15.22 3.04 -11.40
CA VAL A 173 -15.78 2.70 -10.09
C VAL A 173 -16.86 3.72 -9.71
N PRO A 174 -18.16 3.34 -9.77
CA PRO A 174 -19.24 4.22 -9.37
C PRO A 174 -19.05 4.77 -7.95
N GLY A 175 -19.32 6.06 -7.80
CA GLY A 175 -19.08 6.80 -6.57
C GLY A 175 -17.67 7.40 -6.44
N PHE A 176 -16.74 7.11 -7.38
CA PHE A 176 -15.39 7.68 -7.39
C PHE A 176 -15.17 8.70 -8.51
N GLU A 177 -16.15 9.02 -9.33
CA GLU A 177 -16.04 9.90 -10.50
C GLU A 177 -15.47 11.28 -10.15
N ASN A 178 -15.86 11.79 -8.98
CA ASN A 178 -15.45 13.10 -8.48
C ASN A 178 -14.34 13.02 -7.42
N CYS A 179 -13.70 11.87 -7.25
CA CYS A 179 -12.64 11.74 -6.26
C CYS A 179 -11.44 12.61 -6.62
N TYR A 180 -10.77 13.13 -5.62
CA TYR A 180 -9.55 13.91 -5.76
C TYR A 180 -8.47 13.42 -4.80
N LEU A 181 -7.22 13.67 -5.15
CA LEU A 181 -6.09 13.36 -4.27
C LEU A 181 -6.11 14.33 -3.10
N ASP A 182 -6.27 13.80 -1.89
CA ASP A 182 -6.26 14.57 -0.66
C ASP A 182 -4.83 14.66 -0.09
N SER A 183 -4.18 13.52 0.07
CA SER A 183 -2.81 13.46 0.58
C SER A 183 -2.10 12.17 0.15
N ILE A 184 -0.77 12.19 0.23
CA ILE A 184 0.09 11.03 0.00
C ILE A 184 0.88 10.79 1.29
N ASN A 185 1.08 9.54 1.68
CA ASN A 185 1.90 9.19 2.84
C ASN A 185 3.35 9.61 2.61
N ALA A 186 4.06 9.82 3.71
CA ALA A 186 5.42 10.41 3.69
C ALA A 186 6.45 9.57 2.92
N SER A 187 6.27 8.25 2.86
CA SER A 187 7.17 7.33 2.16
C SER A 187 6.50 5.99 1.88
N ILE A 188 7.12 5.19 1.01
CA ILE A 188 6.75 3.79 0.82
C ILE A 188 6.91 3.00 2.12
N GLY A 189 5.99 2.07 2.37
CA GLY A 189 6.06 1.12 3.47
C GLY A 189 6.88 -0.10 3.04
N VAL A 190 8.16 -0.13 3.42
CA VAL A 190 9.04 -1.28 3.19
C VAL A 190 8.62 -2.45 4.08
N ARG A 191 8.72 -3.66 3.56
CA ARG A 191 8.33 -4.90 4.25
C ARG A 191 9.36 -5.99 3.97
N GLU A 192 9.49 -6.93 4.89
CA GLU A 192 10.31 -8.13 4.72
C GLU A 192 9.70 -9.14 3.77
#